data_e98aa1b9965ead3fd80f181460908153
#
_entry.id   e98aa1b9965ead3fd80f181460908153
#
_cell.length_a   1.000
_cell.length_b   1.000
_cell.length_c   1.000
_cell.angle_alpha   90.00
_cell.angle_beta   90.00
_cell.angle_gamma   90.00
#
_symmetry.space_group_name_H-M   'P 1'
#
loop_
_entity.id
_entity.type
_entity.pdbx_description
1 polymer ?
#
loop_
_entity_poly.entity_id
_entity_poly.type
_entity_poly.pdbx_seq_one_letter_code
_entity_poly.pdbx_strand_id
1 'polypeptide(L)'
;SSNQYGFVPGVQLTYGLARYFGSNDTQTLTWSIERFNNMGMFSTTQPDRITIREPGIYFVQTMLYWQRTSANSIGGQMEASIYQVSGGTTRQFVRDSRYISLSNGVQSVSHVVNCAAGDYLYVTATNGTAHTDVVINAAHPYSPYFSAIKLGTVGGL
;
A
#
# COMPACT_ATOMS: atom_id res chain seq x y z
N SER A 1 11.44 -27.19 17.09
CA SER A 1 11.72 -25.95 16.36
C SER A 1 10.76 -24.86 16.77
N SER A 2 11.27 -23.68 16.90
CA SER A 2 10.46 -22.50 17.20
C SER A 2 9.40 -22.22 16.15
N ASN A 3 9.54 -22.79 14.96
CA ASN A 3 8.64 -22.56 13.84
C ASN A 3 7.52 -23.58 13.72
N GLN A 4 7.41 -24.51 14.65
CA GLN A 4 6.34 -25.50 14.54
C GLN A 4 4.95 -24.87 14.63
N TYR A 5 4.80 -23.75 15.30
CA TYR A 5 3.55 -22.99 15.33
C TYR A 5 3.51 -21.93 14.26
N GLY A 6 4.58 -21.84 13.53
CA GLY A 6 4.73 -20.96 12.40
C GLY A 6 4.62 -19.50 12.76
N PHE A 7 5.52 -18.71 12.30
CA PHE A 7 5.12 -17.38 11.96
C PHE A 7 4.93 -17.32 10.45
N VAL A 8 3.93 -16.62 10.05
CA VAL A 8 3.61 -16.44 8.66
C VAL A 8 4.41 -15.23 8.18
N PRO A 9 5.10 -15.31 7.03
CA PRO A 9 5.70 -14.13 6.43
C PRO A 9 4.66 -13.02 6.30
N GLY A 10 4.97 -11.87 6.87
CA GLY A 10 4.02 -10.77 6.85
C GLY A 10 4.67 -9.46 7.27
N VAL A 11 4.13 -8.38 6.75
CA VAL A 11 4.58 -7.03 7.04
C VAL A 11 3.38 -6.09 6.97
N GLN A 12 3.34 -5.13 7.88
CA GLN A 12 2.41 -4.01 7.81
C GLN A 12 3.18 -2.72 8.05
N LEU A 13 3.01 -1.80 7.12
CA LEU A 13 3.70 -0.53 7.09
C LEU A 13 2.70 0.61 7.25
N THR A 14 3.16 1.69 7.87
CA THR A 14 2.43 2.95 7.92
C THR A 14 3.39 4.12 7.72
N TYR A 15 2.84 5.32 7.70
CA TYR A 15 3.60 6.54 7.50
C TYR A 15 3.09 7.61 8.45
N GLY A 16 4.00 8.29 9.13
CA GLY A 16 3.66 9.21 10.22
C GLY A 16 3.44 10.66 9.82
N LEU A 17 3.59 11.01 8.53
CA LEU A 17 3.45 12.38 8.04
C LEU A 17 2.42 12.44 6.93
N ALA A 18 1.65 13.53 6.88
CA ALA A 18 0.72 13.78 5.81
C ALA A 18 1.47 13.90 4.47
N ARG A 19 0.88 13.36 3.42
CA ARG A 19 1.42 13.39 2.07
C ARG A 19 0.63 14.33 1.19
N TYR A 20 1.32 15.30 0.62
CA TYR A 20 0.71 16.33 -0.20
C TYR A 20 0.76 15.96 -1.67
N PHE A 21 -0.37 16.19 -2.37
CA PHE A 21 -0.52 15.91 -3.79
C PHE A 21 -0.86 17.19 -4.52
N GLY A 22 -0.18 17.42 -5.64
CA GLY A 22 -0.55 18.47 -6.57
C GLY A 22 -1.79 18.09 -7.39
N SER A 23 -2.20 18.99 -8.29
CA SER A 23 -3.28 18.75 -9.23
C SER A 23 -2.97 17.59 -10.15
N ASN A 24 -3.88 16.64 -10.25
CA ASN A 24 -3.74 15.46 -11.12
C ASN A 24 -2.41 14.72 -10.93
N ASP A 25 -1.96 14.62 -9.69
CA ASP A 25 -0.65 14.09 -9.32
C ASP A 25 -0.75 12.63 -8.93
N THR A 26 0.17 11.83 -9.46
CA THR A 26 0.35 10.43 -9.09
C THR A 26 1.69 10.26 -8.39
N GLN A 27 1.68 9.63 -7.23
CA GLN A 27 2.90 9.36 -6.47
C GLN A 27 3.02 7.88 -6.13
N THR A 28 4.26 7.38 -6.18
CA THR A 28 4.58 6.13 -5.52
C THR A 28 4.75 6.42 -4.04
N LEU A 29 4.01 5.69 -3.20
CA LEU A 29 4.03 5.94 -1.77
C LEU A 29 5.27 5.33 -1.15
N THR A 30 5.80 5.99 -0.13
CA THR A 30 6.87 5.48 0.71
C THR A 30 6.37 5.31 2.14
N TRP A 31 7.03 4.46 2.89
CA TRP A 31 6.60 4.04 4.21
C TRP A 31 7.76 4.23 5.19
N SER A 32 7.47 4.41 6.45
CA SER A 32 8.53 4.72 7.43
C SER A 32 8.39 3.96 8.74
N ILE A 33 7.23 3.38 9.00
CA ILE A 33 6.96 2.73 10.29
C ILE A 33 6.51 1.31 10.03
N GLU A 34 7.16 0.35 10.66
CA GLU A 34 6.75 -1.06 10.66
C GLU A 34 5.86 -1.30 11.87
N ARG A 35 4.65 -1.78 11.64
CA ARG A 35 3.84 -2.29 12.73
C ARG A 35 4.23 -3.72 13.06
N PHE A 36 4.57 -4.49 12.05
CA PHE A 36 5.26 -5.76 12.17
C PHE A 36 5.99 -6.06 10.85
N ASN A 37 7.03 -6.87 10.94
CA ASN A 37 7.85 -7.25 9.79
C ASN A 37 8.56 -8.57 10.13
N ASN A 38 7.93 -9.68 9.80
CA ASN A 38 8.35 -11.00 10.28
C ASN A 38 9.57 -11.57 9.57
N MET A 39 9.87 -11.14 8.35
CA MET A 39 10.95 -11.74 7.56
C MET A 39 11.82 -10.71 6.86
N GLY A 40 11.94 -9.52 7.41
CA GLY A 40 12.74 -8.49 6.77
C GLY A 40 12.20 -8.09 5.40
N MET A 41 10.89 -8.03 5.25
CA MET A 41 10.23 -7.73 3.99
C MET A 41 10.22 -6.23 3.67
N PHE A 42 10.68 -5.41 4.59
CA PHE A 42 10.77 -3.97 4.43
C PHE A 42 12.11 -3.47 4.93
N SER A 43 12.65 -2.47 4.23
CA SER A 43 13.85 -1.76 4.62
C SER A 43 13.68 -0.27 4.37
N THR A 44 14.18 0.55 5.28
CA THR A 44 14.17 2.00 5.14
C THR A 44 15.06 2.50 4.00
N THR A 45 15.98 1.67 3.51
CA THR A 45 16.79 1.99 2.33
C THR A 45 16.03 1.86 1.03
N GLN A 46 14.91 1.14 1.04
CA GLN A 46 13.97 1.01 -0.08
C GLN A 46 12.55 1.23 0.45
N PRO A 47 12.22 2.46 0.84
CA PRO A 47 10.98 2.74 1.59
C PRO A 47 9.71 2.64 0.75
N ASP A 48 9.83 2.46 -0.56
CA ASP A 48 8.71 2.43 -1.50
C ASP A 48 8.10 1.02 -1.67
N ARG A 49 8.65 -0.02 -1.02
CA ARG A 49 8.30 -1.38 -1.40
C ARG A 49 8.26 -2.37 -0.25
N ILE A 50 7.49 -3.42 -0.46
CA ILE A 50 7.57 -4.66 0.30
C ILE A 50 8.30 -5.68 -0.59
N THR A 51 9.37 -6.26 -0.08
CA THR A 51 10.12 -7.30 -0.79
C THR A 51 9.71 -8.69 -0.29
N ILE A 52 9.31 -9.54 -1.23
CA ILE A 52 8.91 -10.91 -0.94
C ILE A 52 10.15 -11.77 -0.73
N ARG A 53 10.25 -12.40 0.44
CA ARG A 53 11.39 -13.25 0.79
C ARG A 53 11.11 -14.72 0.56
N GLU A 54 9.85 -15.11 0.70
CA GLU A 54 9.43 -16.50 0.58
C GLU A 54 8.31 -16.60 -0.45
N PRO A 55 8.42 -17.48 -1.45
CA PRO A 55 7.39 -17.58 -2.48
C PRO A 55 6.07 -18.06 -1.92
N GLY A 56 4.98 -17.64 -2.50
CA GLY A 56 3.65 -18.06 -2.10
C GLY A 56 2.56 -17.12 -2.54
N ILE A 57 1.38 -17.37 -2.02
CA ILE A 57 0.20 -16.56 -2.24
C ILE A 57 0.07 -15.58 -1.09
N TYR A 58 -0.04 -14.30 -1.43
CA TYR A 58 -0.09 -13.21 -0.45
C TYR A 58 -1.41 -12.46 -0.55
N PHE A 59 -1.98 -12.15 0.60
CA PHE A 59 -3.02 -11.14 0.71
C PHE A 59 -2.34 -9.78 0.87
N VAL A 60 -2.65 -8.86 -0.05
CA VAL A 60 -2.01 -7.55 -0.11
C VAL A 60 -3.10 -6.49 -0.01
N GLN A 61 -2.89 -5.49 0.83
CA GLN A 61 -3.86 -4.43 1.05
C GLN A 61 -3.18 -3.10 1.32
N THR A 62 -3.77 -2.04 0.78
CA THR A 62 -3.45 -0.67 1.20
C THR A 62 -4.74 0.06 1.55
N MET A 63 -4.65 0.94 2.53
CA MET A 63 -5.76 1.80 2.94
C MET A 63 -5.23 3.22 3.09
N LEU A 64 -5.93 4.17 2.45
CA LEU A 64 -5.55 5.56 2.40
C LEU A 64 -6.70 6.42 2.90
N TYR A 65 -6.36 7.52 3.57
CA TYR A 65 -7.32 8.49 4.07
C TYR A 65 -7.07 9.82 3.38
N TRP A 66 -7.97 10.16 2.46
CA TRP A 66 -7.86 11.38 1.66
C TRP A 66 -8.51 12.56 2.36
N GLN A 67 -7.88 13.71 2.29
CA GLN A 67 -8.38 14.94 2.89
C GLN A 67 -7.92 16.15 2.08
N ARG A 68 -8.72 17.22 2.07
CA ARG A 68 -8.25 18.54 1.68
C ARG A 68 -7.83 19.31 2.93
N THR A 69 -6.76 20.08 2.81
CA THR A 69 -6.28 20.93 3.92
C THR A 69 -7.08 22.21 4.07
N SER A 70 -7.82 22.61 3.02
CA SER A 70 -8.73 23.74 3.10
C SER A 70 -10.08 23.34 3.71
N ALA A 71 -10.88 24.33 4.09
CA ALA A 71 -12.16 24.11 4.76
C ALA A 71 -13.24 23.46 3.88
N ASN A 72 -13.06 23.43 2.57
CA ASN A 72 -14.04 22.88 1.63
C ASN A 72 -13.74 21.43 1.33
N SER A 73 -14.54 20.54 1.86
CA SER A 73 -14.39 19.10 1.72
C SER A 73 -15.14 18.55 0.51
N ILE A 74 -14.95 19.16 -0.66
CA ILE A 74 -15.48 18.60 -1.89
C ILE A 74 -14.65 17.39 -2.25
N GLY A 75 -15.30 16.30 -2.67
CA GLY A 75 -14.63 15.10 -3.10
C GLY A 75 -14.16 15.17 -4.53
N GLY A 76 -13.54 14.10 -4.96
CA GLY A 76 -13.07 13.94 -6.33
C GLY A 76 -12.68 12.52 -6.63
N GLN A 77 -12.27 12.29 -7.88
CA GLN A 77 -11.86 10.99 -8.36
C GLN A 77 -10.46 10.70 -7.86
N MET A 78 -10.33 9.67 -7.04
CA MET A 78 -9.06 9.23 -6.48
C MET A 78 -8.74 7.83 -6.94
N GLU A 79 -7.46 7.53 -7.11
CA GLU A 79 -7.00 6.19 -7.46
C GLU A 79 -5.99 5.69 -6.46
N ALA A 80 -6.07 4.39 -6.18
CA ALA A 80 -5.04 3.66 -5.46
C ALA A 80 -4.77 2.36 -6.22
N SER A 81 -3.50 2.03 -6.41
CA SER A 81 -3.09 0.85 -7.16
C SER A 81 -1.97 0.14 -6.46
N ILE A 82 -1.92 -1.19 -6.61
CA ILE A 82 -0.81 -1.99 -6.14
C ILE A 82 -0.17 -2.68 -7.34
N TYR A 83 1.14 -2.60 -7.38
CA TYR A 83 1.96 -3.17 -8.44
C TYR A 83 2.84 -4.27 -7.91
N GLN A 84 3.13 -5.24 -8.76
CA GLN A 84 4.11 -6.30 -8.53
C GLN A 84 5.22 -6.17 -9.57
N VAL A 85 6.45 -6.22 -9.11
CA VAL A 85 7.61 -6.34 -10.00
C VAL A 85 8.20 -7.73 -9.80
N SER A 86 8.22 -8.50 -10.87
CA SER A 86 8.71 -9.89 -10.87
C SER A 86 9.56 -10.11 -12.10
N GLY A 87 10.82 -10.54 -11.90
CA GLY A 87 11.73 -10.80 -13.01
C GLY A 87 11.94 -9.60 -13.94
N GLY A 88 11.90 -8.40 -13.40
CA GLY A 88 12.04 -7.16 -14.18
C GLY A 88 10.76 -6.70 -14.88
N THR A 89 9.68 -7.43 -14.75
CA THR A 89 8.37 -7.08 -15.33
C THR A 89 7.47 -6.47 -14.26
N THR A 90 6.92 -5.30 -14.55
CA THR A 90 6.00 -4.59 -13.66
C THR A 90 4.56 -4.85 -14.09
N ARG A 91 3.72 -5.20 -13.14
CA ARG A 91 2.30 -5.44 -13.38
C ARG A 91 1.46 -4.74 -12.32
N GLN A 92 0.51 -3.93 -12.77
CA GLN A 92 -0.56 -3.44 -11.90
C GLN A 92 -1.55 -4.58 -11.71
N PHE A 93 -1.64 -5.12 -10.51
CA PHE A 93 -2.53 -6.27 -10.31
C PHE A 93 -3.86 -5.91 -9.65
N VAL A 94 -3.96 -4.71 -9.08
CA VAL A 94 -5.23 -4.21 -8.56
C VAL A 94 -5.26 -2.68 -8.58
N ARG A 95 -6.43 -2.13 -8.86
CA ARG A 95 -6.66 -0.69 -8.87
C ARG A 95 -8.07 -0.40 -8.41
N ASP A 96 -8.20 0.62 -7.57
CA ASP A 96 -9.48 1.22 -7.22
C ASP A 96 -9.48 2.67 -7.71
N SER A 97 -10.50 3.02 -8.49
CA SER A 97 -10.67 4.38 -8.99
C SER A 97 -12.12 4.78 -8.78
N ARG A 98 -12.35 5.76 -7.91
CA ARG A 98 -13.70 6.18 -7.55
C ARG A 98 -13.73 7.56 -6.95
N TYR A 99 -14.92 8.12 -6.86
CA TYR A 99 -15.15 9.37 -6.16
C TYR A 99 -15.01 9.15 -4.66
N ILE A 100 -14.13 9.93 -4.03
CA ILE A 100 -13.86 9.89 -2.59
C ILE A 100 -14.14 11.29 -2.03
N SER A 101 -14.88 11.34 -0.91
CA SER A 101 -15.01 12.57 -0.15
C SER A 101 -13.65 12.98 0.41
N LEU A 102 -13.30 14.24 0.29
CA LEU A 102 -12.06 14.79 0.83
C LEU A 102 -12.20 15.32 2.26
N SER A 103 -13.19 14.81 2.97
CA SER A 103 -13.35 14.99 4.41
C SER A 103 -13.06 13.67 5.10
N ASN A 104 -11.79 13.23 5.07
CA ASN A 104 -11.33 11.94 5.60
C ASN A 104 -12.01 10.76 4.90
N GLY A 105 -12.11 10.82 3.58
CA GLY A 105 -12.62 9.72 2.78
C GLY A 105 -11.64 8.56 2.74
N VAL A 106 -12.15 7.35 2.91
CA VAL A 106 -11.33 6.13 2.93
C VAL A 106 -11.29 5.52 1.53
N GLN A 107 -10.09 5.16 1.10
CA GLN A 107 -9.89 4.34 -0.09
C GLN A 107 -9.08 3.11 0.29
N SER A 108 -9.63 1.95 0.05
CA SER A 108 -8.99 0.68 0.36
C SER A 108 -9.00 -0.19 -0.89
N VAL A 109 -7.88 -0.85 -1.13
CA VAL A 109 -7.74 -1.78 -2.23
C VAL A 109 -6.98 -3.01 -1.74
N SER A 110 -7.46 -4.19 -2.11
CA SER A 110 -6.84 -5.44 -1.71
C SER A 110 -6.98 -6.48 -2.80
N HIS A 111 -6.05 -7.41 -2.81
CA HIS A 111 -6.08 -8.52 -3.75
C HIS A 111 -5.19 -9.64 -3.25
N VAL A 112 -5.39 -10.82 -3.82
CA VAL A 112 -4.54 -11.97 -3.58
C VAL A 112 -3.63 -12.12 -4.79
N VAL A 113 -2.34 -12.29 -4.54
CA VAL A 113 -1.34 -12.34 -5.60
C VAL A 113 -0.32 -13.45 -5.34
N ASN A 114 0.05 -14.17 -6.38
CA ASN A 114 1.11 -15.16 -6.33
C ASN A 114 2.46 -14.46 -6.55
N CYS A 115 3.38 -14.63 -5.62
CA CYS A 115 4.68 -14.00 -5.63
C CYS A 115 5.80 -15.03 -5.61
N ALA A 116 6.87 -14.73 -6.32
CA ALA A 116 8.14 -15.44 -6.21
C ALA A 116 9.04 -14.72 -5.21
N ALA A 117 10.02 -15.43 -4.66
CA ALA A 117 11.05 -14.80 -3.85
C ALA A 117 11.81 -13.77 -4.69
N GLY A 118 12.04 -12.58 -4.12
CA GLY A 118 12.69 -11.47 -4.82
C GLY A 118 11.73 -10.52 -5.51
N ASP A 119 10.47 -10.90 -5.69
CA ASP A 119 9.45 -9.95 -6.15
C ASP A 119 9.30 -8.82 -5.16
N TYR A 120 8.87 -7.66 -5.64
CA TYR A 120 8.46 -6.62 -4.71
C TYR A 120 7.14 -5.97 -5.13
N LEU A 121 6.49 -5.39 -4.13
CA LEU A 121 5.18 -4.77 -4.26
C LEU A 121 5.28 -3.31 -3.88
N TYR A 122 4.56 -2.44 -4.60
CA TYR A 122 4.49 -1.03 -4.23
C TYR A 122 3.12 -0.45 -4.54
N VAL A 123 2.83 0.68 -3.91
CA VAL A 123 1.54 1.37 -4.01
C VAL A 123 1.73 2.69 -4.73
N THR A 124 0.82 2.99 -5.65
CA THR A 124 0.68 4.35 -6.18
C THR A 124 -0.68 4.91 -5.77
N ALA A 125 -0.72 6.22 -5.59
CA ALA A 125 -1.95 6.94 -5.31
C ALA A 125 -2.04 8.16 -6.21
N THR A 126 -3.26 8.48 -6.67
CA THR A 126 -3.51 9.59 -7.59
C THR A 126 -4.59 10.50 -7.04
N ASN A 127 -4.26 11.79 -6.95
CA ASN A 127 -5.25 12.85 -6.83
C ASN A 127 -5.77 13.18 -8.24
N GLY A 128 -6.94 12.69 -8.57
CA GLY A 128 -7.55 12.91 -9.88
C GLY A 128 -8.32 14.24 -9.98
N THR A 129 -8.03 15.19 -9.10
CA THR A 129 -8.68 16.50 -9.09
C THR A 129 -7.70 17.62 -9.49
N ALA A 130 -8.24 18.78 -9.81
CA ALA A 130 -7.45 19.98 -10.05
C ALA A 130 -7.02 20.68 -8.75
N HIS A 131 -7.42 20.18 -7.58
CA HIS A 131 -7.06 20.78 -6.30
C HIS A 131 -5.61 20.48 -5.96
N THR A 132 -4.92 21.45 -5.37
CA THR A 132 -3.51 21.34 -4.99
C THR A 132 -3.31 21.16 -3.49
N ASP A 133 -4.39 21.19 -2.73
CA ASP A 133 -4.39 21.06 -1.27
C ASP A 133 -4.87 19.69 -0.79
N VAL A 134 -4.66 18.67 -1.58
CA VAL A 134 -5.07 17.30 -1.28
C VAL A 134 -3.94 16.56 -0.56
N VAL A 135 -4.29 15.83 0.47
CA VAL A 135 -3.32 15.06 1.25
C VAL A 135 -3.85 13.66 1.54
N ILE A 136 -2.93 12.72 1.70
CA ILE A 136 -3.19 11.49 2.44
C ILE A 136 -2.88 11.77 3.89
N ASN A 137 -3.90 11.70 4.73
CA ASN A 137 -3.79 12.01 6.14
C ASN A 137 -2.99 10.91 6.85
N ALA A 138 -2.16 11.29 7.81
CA ALA A 138 -1.38 10.35 8.59
C ALA A 138 -1.67 10.43 10.10
N ALA A 139 -2.50 11.38 10.52
CA ALA A 139 -2.83 11.51 11.93
C ALA A 139 -3.75 10.36 12.39
N HIS A 140 -3.41 9.76 13.53
CA HIS A 140 -4.27 8.74 14.12
C HIS A 140 -5.68 9.30 14.39
N PRO A 141 -6.78 8.59 14.07
CA PRO A 141 -6.84 7.18 13.62
C PRO A 141 -6.75 6.99 12.11
N TYR A 142 -6.34 7.98 11.35
CA TYR A 142 -6.39 7.99 9.89
C TYR A 142 -5.05 7.59 9.26
N SER A 143 -4.19 6.89 9.99
CA SER A 143 -2.90 6.47 9.44
C SER A 143 -3.07 5.54 8.26
N PRO A 144 -2.44 5.83 7.12
CA PRO A 144 -2.46 4.93 5.99
C PRO A 144 -1.66 3.67 6.30
N TYR A 145 -1.95 2.58 5.60
CA TYR A 145 -1.11 1.40 5.74
C TYR A 145 -1.00 0.60 4.45
N PHE A 146 0.04 -0.20 4.39
CA PHE A 146 0.33 -1.14 3.32
C PHE A 146 0.81 -2.44 3.95
N SER A 147 0.12 -3.54 3.64
CA SER A 147 0.44 -4.82 4.25
C SER A 147 0.45 -5.93 3.21
N ALA A 148 1.26 -6.94 3.47
CA ALA A 148 1.29 -8.19 2.72
C ALA A 148 1.47 -9.33 3.71
N ILE A 149 0.60 -10.33 3.63
CA ILE A 149 0.63 -11.48 4.52
C ILE A 149 0.50 -12.73 3.67
N LYS A 150 1.42 -13.68 3.86
CA LYS A 150 1.38 -14.93 3.15
C LYS A 150 0.21 -15.79 3.63
N LEU A 151 -0.62 -16.22 2.69
CA LEU A 151 -1.73 -17.12 2.96
C LEU A 151 -1.32 -18.58 2.88
N GLY A 152 -0.40 -18.90 1.99
CA GLY A 152 0.05 -20.27 1.77
C GLY A 152 0.97 -20.37 0.57
N THR A 153 1.32 -21.59 0.22
CA THR A 153 2.07 -21.87 -1.00
C THR A 153 1.13 -22.29 -2.11
N VAL A 154 1.55 -22.08 -3.36
CA VAL A 154 0.84 -22.65 -4.49
C VAL A 154 0.88 -24.17 -4.34
N GLY A 155 -0.27 -24.83 -4.46
CA GLY A 155 -0.36 -26.26 -4.26
C GLY A 155 0.57 -27.01 -5.18
N GLY A 156 1.43 -27.86 -4.59
CA GLY A 156 2.23 -28.80 -5.33
C GLY A 156 1.34 -29.92 -5.86
N LEU A 157 1.55 -30.29 -7.05
CA LEU A 157 0.84 -31.42 -7.65
C LEU A 157 1.67 -32.69 -7.50
#